data_01e526465531799854c28fd73f0d6fe2
#
_entry.id   01e526465531799854c28fd73f0d6fe2
#
_cell.length_a   1.000
_cell.length_b   1.000
_cell.length_c   1.000
_cell.angle_alpha   90.00
_cell.angle_beta   90.00
_cell.angle_gamma   90.00
#
_symmetry.space_group_name_H-M   'P 1'
#
loop_
_entity.id
_entity.type
_entity.pdbx_description
1 polymer ?
#
loop_
_entity_poly.entity_id
_entity_poly.type
_entity_poly.pdbx_seq_one_letter_code
_entity_poly.pdbx_strand_id
1 'polypeptide(L)'
;MTRTSLPPHDLWNRNSRGPSDLSEDIISDLRRALPSHAQAIHLCEQYTQKCRFQPIQLGELRDEILPFVYEGDMGGSPHRAAVLFFVFAAGSLMDPTLPPRNAQAQAFCELGLKALDLRNVSTSTEIDTVVALSLLASYHGDLGTENCLEIAWEEMSLALKAAQKVRAYPTYTVPS
;
A
#
# COMPACT_ATOMS: atom_id res chain seq x y z
N MET A 1 -23.04 -9.99 6.40
CA MET A 1 -21.98 -8.99 6.19
C MET A 1 -20.87 -9.66 5.38
N THR A 2 -20.89 -9.44 4.09
CA THR A 2 -20.02 -10.13 3.12
C THR A 2 -18.64 -9.46 3.12
N ARG A 3 -17.66 -10.19 3.60
CA ARG A 3 -16.23 -9.87 3.48
C ARG A 3 -15.83 -9.92 2.01
N THR A 4 -15.48 -8.80 1.43
CA THR A 4 -14.79 -8.74 0.14
C THR A 4 -13.32 -8.43 0.38
N SER A 5 -12.64 -9.29 1.17
CA SER A 5 -11.20 -9.35 1.10
C SER A 5 -10.86 -10.30 -0.04
N LEU A 6 -10.34 -9.74 -1.13
CA LEU A 6 -9.84 -10.54 -2.25
C LEU A 6 -8.65 -11.36 -1.76
N PRO A 7 -8.58 -12.66 -2.09
CA PRO A 7 -7.44 -13.48 -1.73
C PRO A 7 -6.15 -12.95 -2.40
N PRO A 8 -5.00 -12.99 -1.72
CA PRO A 8 -3.73 -12.44 -2.20
C PRO A 8 -3.26 -12.97 -3.55
N HIS A 9 -3.63 -14.20 -3.92
CA HIS A 9 -3.25 -14.78 -5.21
C HIS A 9 -3.92 -14.09 -6.41
N ASP A 10 -5.06 -13.42 -6.21
CA ASP A 10 -5.74 -12.69 -7.28
C ASP A 10 -4.99 -11.42 -7.68
N LEU A 11 -4.22 -10.81 -6.77
CA LEU A 11 -3.36 -9.66 -7.07
C LEU A 11 -2.25 -10.01 -8.08
N TRP A 12 -1.76 -11.27 -8.04
CA TRP A 12 -0.69 -11.71 -8.94
C TRP A 12 -1.18 -12.07 -10.33
N ASN A 13 -2.40 -12.59 -10.45
CA ASN A 13 -2.96 -13.11 -11.70
C ASN A 13 -3.92 -12.14 -12.41
N ARG A 14 -4.22 -10.98 -11.85
CA ARG A 14 -5.13 -10.04 -12.49
C ARG A 14 -4.53 -9.48 -13.77
N ASN A 15 -5.12 -9.86 -14.89
CA ASN A 15 -4.97 -9.19 -16.16
C ASN A 15 -5.47 -7.75 -16.02
N SER A 16 -4.61 -6.77 -16.27
CA SER A 16 -4.98 -5.35 -16.33
C SER A 16 -6.19 -5.20 -17.24
N ARG A 17 -7.35 -4.94 -16.66
CA ARG A 17 -8.48 -4.43 -17.42
C ARG A 17 -8.17 -2.96 -17.68
N GLY A 18 -7.53 -2.65 -18.78
CA GLY A 18 -7.50 -1.29 -19.29
C GLY A 18 -8.83 -0.98 -19.93
N PRO A 19 -9.51 0.06 -19.57
CA PRO A 19 -9.46 1.29 -20.33
C PRO A 19 -9.08 2.48 -19.43
N SER A 20 -8.47 3.48 -20.03
CA SER A 20 -8.01 4.73 -19.43
C SER A 20 -9.05 5.37 -18.49
N ASP A 21 -10.33 5.33 -18.86
CA ASP A 21 -11.42 5.99 -18.15
C ASP A 21 -11.67 5.41 -16.74
N LEU A 22 -11.64 4.08 -16.59
CA LEU A 22 -11.80 3.43 -15.29
C LEU A 22 -10.63 3.71 -14.36
N SER A 23 -9.44 3.87 -14.90
CA SER A 23 -8.26 4.22 -14.11
C SER A 23 -8.32 5.65 -13.59
N GLU A 24 -8.82 6.59 -14.39
CA GLU A 24 -8.99 7.99 -13.99
C GLU A 24 -10.05 8.16 -12.90
N ASP A 25 -11.17 7.43 -12.99
CA ASP A 25 -12.21 7.41 -11.97
C ASP A 25 -11.65 6.89 -10.62
N ILE A 26 -10.90 5.78 -10.65
CA ILE A 26 -10.26 5.23 -9.44
C ILE A 26 -9.27 6.23 -8.86
N ILE A 27 -8.43 6.87 -9.66
CA ILE A 27 -7.46 7.87 -9.21
C ILE A 27 -8.19 9.07 -8.58
N SER A 28 -9.29 9.52 -9.18
CA SER A 28 -10.12 10.59 -8.62
C SER A 28 -10.70 10.21 -7.26
N ASP A 29 -11.18 8.98 -7.11
CA ASP A 29 -11.69 8.46 -5.84
C ASP A 29 -10.59 8.34 -4.78
N LEU A 30 -9.41 7.85 -5.15
CA LEU A 30 -8.26 7.80 -4.26
C LEU A 30 -7.85 9.19 -3.77
N ARG A 31 -7.81 10.19 -4.66
CA ARG A 31 -7.50 11.59 -4.29
C ARG A 31 -8.54 12.17 -3.34
N ARG A 32 -9.82 11.93 -3.58
CA ARG A 32 -10.93 12.40 -2.73
C ARG A 32 -10.89 11.77 -1.34
N ALA A 33 -10.38 10.55 -1.23
CA ALA A 33 -10.28 9.81 0.03
C ALA A 33 -9.02 10.12 0.85
N LEU A 34 -8.11 10.97 0.34
CA LEU A 34 -6.94 11.39 1.10
C LEU A 34 -7.38 12.16 2.37
N PRO A 35 -6.78 11.85 3.54
CA PRO A 35 -7.03 12.61 4.75
C PRO A 35 -6.44 14.02 4.65
N SER A 36 -6.78 14.91 5.58
CA SER A 36 -6.09 16.20 5.69
C SER A 36 -4.58 16.00 5.89
N HIS A 37 -3.76 16.94 5.45
CA HIS A 37 -2.30 16.83 5.56
C HIS A 37 -1.84 16.64 7.02
N ALA A 38 -2.50 17.30 7.98
CA ALA A 38 -2.20 17.14 9.41
C ALA A 38 -2.50 15.72 9.89
N GLN A 39 -3.63 15.14 9.47
CA GLN A 39 -3.98 13.76 9.79
C GLN A 39 -3.04 12.76 9.12
N ALA A 40 -2.63 13.01 7.88
CA ALA A 40 -1.66 12.18 7.17
C ALA A 40 -0.32 12.11 7.91
N ILE A 41 0.20 13.26 8.35
CA ILE A 41 1.44 13.32 9.15
C ILE A 41 1.27 12.53 10.46
N HIS A 42 0.16 12.73 11.17
CA HIS A 42 -0.13 12.00 12.40
C HIS A 42 -0.12 10.47 12.18
N LEU A 43 -0.79 9.98 11.12
CA LEU A 43 -0.82 8.56 10.80
C LEU A 43 0.57 8.00 10.44
N CYS A 44 1.39 8.76 9.70
CA CYS A 44 2.78 8.40 9.43
C CYS A 44 3.62 8.31 10.72
N GLU A 45 3.40 9.21 11.68
CA GLU A 45 4.06 9.18 12.99
C GLU A 45 3.61 7.97 13.82
N GLN A 46 2.30 7.66 13.87
CA GLN A 46 1.80 6.47 14.56
C GLN A 46 2.42 5.19 13.96
N TYR A 47 2.47 5.10 12.64
CA TYR A 47 3.12 4.00 11.94
C TYR A 47 4.59 3.87 12.33
N THR A 48 5.38 4.93 12.22
CA THR A 48 6.83 4.88 12.45
C THR A 48 7.22 4.71 13.92
N GLN A 49 6.35 5.11 14.86
CA GLN A 49 6.61 4.95 16.29
C GLN A 49 6.19 3.59 16.84
N LYS A 50 5.21 2.93 16.25
CA LYS A 50 4.54 1.78 16.87
C LYS A 50 4.55 0.51 16.04
N CYS A 51 4.63 0.58 14.71
CA CYS A 51 4.73 -0.62 13.91
C CYS A 51 6.10 -1.29 14.08
N ARG A 52 6.11 -2.61 14.21
CA ARG A 52 7.35 -3.40 14.37
C ARG A 52 8.14 -3.52 13.07
N PHE A 53 7.42 -3.57 11.96
CA PHE A 53 8.01 -3.69 10.64
C PHE A 53 7.82 -2.37 9.89
N GLN A 54 8.93 -1.72 9.55
CA GLN A 54 8.95 -0.41 8.93
C GLN A 54 9.89 -0.42 7.71
N PRO A 55 9.40 -0.90 6.56
CA PRO A 55 10.21 -0.91 5.34
C PRO A 55 10.48 0.50 4.79
N ILE A 56 9.78 1.51 5.30
CA ILE A 56 9.92 2.91 4.90
C ILE A 56 10.02 3.81 6.13
N GLN A 57 10.89 4.81 6.08
CA GLN A 57 11.18 5.72 7.17
C GLN A 57 10.31 6.99 7.14
N LEU A 58 10.15 7.65 8.30
CA LEU A 58 9.35 8.87 8.41
C LEU A 58 9.84 10.00 7.49
N GLY A 59 11.16 10.16 7.33
CA GLY A 59 11.75 11.16 6.44
C GLY A 59 11.31 10.94 5.00
N GLU A 60 11.44 9.73 4.49
CA GLU A 60 11.03 9.34 3.13
C GLU A 60 9.51 9.52 2.94
N LEU A 61 8.70 9.14 3.95
CA LEU A 61 7.25 9.36 3.92
C LEU A 61 6.90 10.85 3.79
N ARG A 62 7.56 11.71 4.60
CA ARG A 62 7.27 13.14 4.66
C ARG A 62 7.80 13.91 3.46
N ASP A 63 9.03 13.60 3.03
CA ASP A 63 9.75 14.43 2.06
C ASP A 63 9.55 13.96 0.62
N GLU A 64 9.15 12.69 0.41
CA GLU A 64 9.00 12.11 -0.93
C GLU A 64 7.59 11.58 -1.20
N ILE A 65 7.04 10.70 -0.35
CA ILE A 65 5.79 9.99 -0.64
C ILE A 65 4.57 10.90 -0.49
N LEU A 66 4.48 11.65 0.62
CA LEU A 66 3.36 12.57 0.85
C LEU A 66 3.24 13.63 -0.24
N PRO A 67 4.30 14.40 -0.58
CA PRO A 67 4.22 15.39 -1.66
C PRO A 67 3.83 14.73 -3.00
N PHE A 68 4.43 13.58 -3.32
CA PHE A 68 4.11 12.86 -4.55
C PHE A 68 2.61 12.50 -4.66
N VAL A 69 2.02 11.97 -3.58
CA VAL A 69 0.62 11.52 -3.60
C VAL A 69 -0.37 12.69 -3.56
N TYR A 70 -0.05 13.76 -2.83
CA TYR A 70 -0.94 14.91 -2.69
C TYR A 70 -0.86 15.88 -3.89
N GLU A 71 0.31 16.09 -4.46
CA GLU A 71 0.58 17.11 -5.47
C GLU A 71 0.99 16.54 -6.84
N GLY A 72 1.46 15.30 -6.86
CA GLY A 72 2.02 14.66 -8.04
C GLY A 72 1.04 13.87 -8.90
N ASP A 73 1.60 13.09 -9.82
CA ASP A 73 0.87 12.17 -10.69
C ASP A 73 0.72 10.79 -10.06
N MET A 74 -0.34 10.61 -9.30
CA MET A 74 -0.69 9.33 -8.67
C MET A 74 -0.87 8.20 -9.70
N GLY A 75 -1.34 8.53 -10.91
CA GLY A 75 -1.52 7.56 -12.00
C GLY A 75 -0.20 7.08 -12.58
N GLY A 76 0.83 7.91 -12.56
CA GLY A 76 2.19 7.56 -13.01
C GLY A 76 2.88 6.52 -12.12
N SER A 77 2.61 6.52 -10.80
CA SER A 77 3.10 5.50 -9.87
C SER A 77 2.04 5.10 -8.84
N PRO A 78 1.04 4.30 -9.23
CA PRO A 78 -0.07 3.92 -8.34
C PRO A 78 0.40 3.05 -7.18
N HIS A 79 1.47 2.26 -7.33
CA HIS A 79 2.03 1.47 -6.22
C HIS A 79 2.64 2.35 -5.13
N ARG A 80 3.18 3.52 -5.48
CA ARG A 80 3.63 4.53 -4.50
C ARG A 80 2.47 5.10 -3.69
N ALA A 81 1.32 5.32 -4.34
CA ALA A 81 0.09 5.69 -3.63
C ALA A 81 -0.40 4.55 -2.71
N ALA A 82 -0.31 3.29 -3.16
CA ALA A 82 -0.63 2.13 -2.33
C ALA A 82 0.23 2.06 -1.07
N VAL A 83 1.55 2.34 -1.17
CA VAL A 83 2.45 2.45 0.00
C VAL A 83 1.88 3.41 1.04
N LEU A 84 1.47 4.62 0.62
CA LEU A 84 0.96 5.62 1.55
C LEU A 84 -0.36 5.18 2.20
N PHE A 85 -1.30 4.61 1.44
CA PHE A 85 -2.55 4.12 2.00
C PHE A 85 -2.34 2.97 2.99
N PHE A 86 -1.39 2.06 2.75
CA PHE A 86 -1.06 1.01 3.72
C PHE A 86 -0.36 1.55 4.97
N VAL A 87 0.47 2.59 4.84
CA VAL A 87 1.00 3.32 6.00
C VAL A 87 -0.13 3.96 6.81
N PHE A 88 -1.12 4.58 6.17
CA PHE A 88 -2.29 5.12 6.86
C PHE A 88 -3.13 4.04 7.54
N ALA A 89 -3.30 2.88 6.89
CA ALA A 89 -3.99 1.74 7.48
C ALA A 89 -3.27 1.25 8.74
N ALA A 90 -1.96 1.03 8.66
CA ALA A 90 -1.14 0.59 9.78
C ALA A 90 -1.08 1.66 10.90
N GLY A 91 -0.91 2.94 10.55
CA GLY A 91 -0.95 4.05 11.50
C GLY A 91 -2.29 4.15 12.24
N SER A 92 -3.41 3.99 11.51
CA SER A 92 -4.76 3.97 12.12
C SER A 92 -4.98 2.76 13.02
N LEU A 93 -4.41 1.60 12.67
CA LEU A 93 -4.49 0.40 13.50
C LEU A 93 -3.74 0.58 14.82
N MET A 94 -2.64 1.32 14.81
CA MET A 94 -1.78 1.59 15.96
C MET A 94 -2.17 2.84 16.75
N ASP A 95 -3.13 3.62 16.29
CA ASP A 95 -3.59 4.83 17.00
C ASP A 95 -4.39 4.46 18.24
N PRO A 96 -3.91 4.77 19.47
CA PRO A 96 -4.60 4.42 20.69
C PRO A 96 -5.89 5.22 20.91
N THR A 97 -6.13 6.28 20.16
CA THR A 97 -7.36 7.08 20.23
C THR A 97 -8.51 6.45 19.45
N LEU A 98 -8.19 5.48 18.59
CA LEU A 98 -9.15 4.75 17.76
C LEU A 98 -9.45 3.36 18.38
N PRO A 99 -10.66 2.82 18.15
CA PRO A 99 -10.97 1.45 18.54
C PRO A 99 -10.04 0.44 17.87
N PRO A 100 -9.69 -0.67 18.51
CA PRO A 100 -9.01 -1.78 17.86
C PRO A 100 -9.79 -2.24 16.62
N ARG A 101 -9.09 -2.50 15.51
CA ARG A 101 -9.71 -2.92 14.24
C ARG A 101 -10.74 -1.90 13.72
N ASN A 102 -10.38 -0.61 13.78
CA ASN A 102 -11.27 0.46 13.39
C ASN A 102 -11.57 0.46 11.87
N ALA A 103 -12.74 1.01 11.52
CA ALA A 103 -13.19 1.09 10.14
C ALA A 103 -12.30 1.97 9.27
N GLN A 104 -11.60 2.95 9.85
CA GLN A 104 -10.68 3.83 9.14
C GLN A 104 -9.46 3.06 8.63
N ALA A 105 -8.86 2.20 9.46
CA ALA A 105 -7.75 1.35 9.05
C ALA A 105 -8.16 0.41 7.90
N GLN A 106 -9.36 -0.19 8.00
CA GLN A 106 -9.88 -1.02 6.93
C GLN A 106 -10.11 -0.24 5.64
N ALA A 107 -10.70 0.95 5.72
CA ALA A 107 -10.96 1.80 4.55
C ALA A 107 -9.64 2.18 3.83
N PHE A 108 -8.61 2.56 4.57
CA PHE A 108 -7.31 2.83 3.98
C PHE A 108 -6.66 1.58 3.36
N CYS A 109 -6.79 0.42 3.97
CA CYS A 109 -6.32 -0.83 3.39
C CYS A 109 -7.02 -1.12 2.04
N GLU A 110 -8.34 -0.95 1.96
CA GLU A 110 -9.11 -1.12 0.72
C GLU A 110 -8.68 -0.12 -0.38
N LEU A 111 -8.38 1.13 -0.02
CA LEU A 111 -7.84 2.13 -0.95
C LEU A 111 -6.44 1.75 -1.46
N GLY A 112 -5.58 1.24 -0.58
CA GLY A 112 -4.27 0.71 -0.96
C GLY A 112 -4.38 -0.44 -1.95
N LEU A 113 -5.31 -1.37 -1.74
CA LEU A 113 -5.59 -2.46 -2.67
C LEU A 113 -6.09 -1.96 -4.03
N LYS A 114 -6.97 -0.97 -4.06
CA LYS A 114 -7.42 -0.33 -5.31
C LYS A 114 -6.27 0.33 -6.07
N ALA A 115 -5.35 0.98 -5.35
CA ALA A 115 -4.17 1.58 -5.95
C ALA A 115 -3.22 0.51 -6.52
N LEU A 116 -3.00 -0.62 -5.83
CA LEU A 116 -2.22 -1.74 -6.34
C LEU A 116 -2.84 -2.36 -7.60
N ASP A 117 -4.16 -2.42 -7.67
CA ASP A 117 -4.90 -3.00 -8.82
C ASP A 117 -4.79 -2.15 -10.10
N LEU A 118 -4.46 -0.85 -9.99
CA LEU A 118 -4.31 0.03 -11.16
C LEU A 118 -3.17 -0.40 -12.10
N ARG A 119 -2.17 -1.10 -11.57
CA ARG A 119 -1.06 -1.61 -12.38
C ARG A 119 -0.75 -3.05 -11.96
N ASN A 120 -0.61 -3.91 -12.95
CA ASN A 120 -0.37 -5.33 -12.68
C ASN A 120 0.98 -5.53 -11.97
N VAL A 121 0.93 -6.07 -10.76
CA VAL A 121 2.09 -6.35 -9.90
C VAL A 121 3.12 -7.26 -10.57
N SER A 122 2.69 -8.17 -11.46
CA SER A 122 3.60 -9.13 -12.11
C SER A 122 4.32 -8.57 -13.33
N THR A 123 3.76 -7.57 -14.01
CA THR A 123 4.34 -7.00 -15.24
C THR A 123 5.08 -5.69 -15.00
N SER A 124 4.70 -4.93 -13.97
CA SER A 124 5.25 -3.63 -13.62
C SER A 124 5.75 -3.63 -12.18
N THR A 125 6.72 -4.51 -11.89
CA THR A 125 7.25 -4.67 -10.54
C THR A 125 8.33 -3.61 -10.30
N GLU A 126 8.08 -2.74 -9.33
CA GLU A 126 8.98 -1.67 -8.88
C GLU A 126 9.30 -1.86 -7.37
N ILE A 127 10.22 -1.07 -6.83
CA ILE A 127 10.53 -1.10 -5.40
C ILE A 127 9.28 -0.79 -4.58
N ASP A 128 8.49 0.22 -5.00
CA ASP A 128 7.23 0.58 -4.35
C ASP A 128 6.22 -0.59 -4.31
N THR A 129 6.25 -1.49 -5.31
CA THR A 129 5.45 -2.73 -5.30
C THR A 129 5.84 -3.65 -4.15
N VAL A 130 7.14 -3.84 -3.94
CA VAL A 130 7.68 -4.70 -2.87
C VAL A 130 7.33 -4.10 -1.51
N VAL A 131 7.52 -2.80 -1.34
CA VAL A 131 7.21 -2.07 -0.11
C VAL A 131 5.71 -2.15 0.19
N ALA A 132 4.85 -1.89 -0.79
CA ALA A 132 3.40 -1.95 -0.64
C ALA A 132 2.91 -3.34 -0.19
N LEU A 133 3.38 -4.41 -0.85
CA LEU A 133 3.03 -5.79 -0.50
C LEU A 133 3.54 -6.17 0.91
N SER A 134 4.73 -5.71 1.29
CA SER A 134 5.29 -5.95 2.62
C SER A 134 4.50 -5.24 3.72
N LEU A 135 4.04 -4.02 3.45
CA LEU A 135 3.17 -3.25 4.36
C LEU A 135 1.79 -3.90 4.51
N LEU A 136 1.22 -4.39 3.41
CA LEU A 136 -0.06 -5.11 3.43
C LEU A 136 0.04 -6.38 4.27
N ALA A 137 1.11 -7.16 4.09
CA ALA A 137 1.38 -8.35 4.90
C ALA A 137 1.53 -8.01 6.40
N SER A 138 2.26 -6.94 6.73
CA SER A 138 2.39 -6.46 8.12
C SER A 138 1.05 -6.04 8.71
N TYR A 139 0.25 -5.27 7.96
CA TYR A 139 -1.08 -4.84 8.39
C TYR A 139 -1.98 -6.03 8.74
N HIS A 140 -2.04 -7.06 7.87
CA HIS A 140 -2.83 -8.27 8.16
C HIS A 140 -2.27 -9.06 9.33
N GLY A 141 -0.95 -9.17 9.46
CA GLY A 141 -0.30 -9.82 10.62
C GLY A 141 -0.66 -9.15 11.95
N ASP A 142 -0.77 -7.81 11.96
CA ASP A 142 -1.08 -7.03 13.15
C ASP A 142 -2.58 -7.02 13.50
N LEU A 143 -3.48 -7.41 12.59
CA LEU A 143 -4.92 -7.50 12.87
C LEU A 143 -5.27 -8.55 13.94
N GLY A 144 -4.46 -9.60 14.09
CA GLY A 144 -4.64 -10.62 15.12
C GLY A 144 -5.97 -11.37 15.05
N THR A 145 -6.56 -11.57 13.85
CA THR A 145 -7.75 -12.40 13.64
C THR A 145 -7.36 -13.81 13.19
N GLU A 146 -8.30 -14.76 13.28
CA GLU A 146 -8.11 -16.08 12.68
C GLU A 146 -7.77 -15.94 11.18
N ASN A 147 -6.82 -16.71 10.70
CA ASN A 147 -6.29 -16.70 9.33
C ASN A 147 -5.47 -15.45 8.91
N CYS A 148 -5.31 -14.43 9.77
CA CYS A 148 -4.50 -13.27 9.42
C CYS A 148 -3.03 -13.62 9.15
N LEU A 149 -2.49 -14.59 9.88
CA LEU A 149 -1.10 -15.04 9.68
C LEU A 149 -0.93 -15.77 8.34
N GLU A 150 -1.90 -16.55 7.91
CA GLU A 150 -1.87 -17.22 6.60
C GLU A 150 -1.91 -16.19 5.48
N ILE A 151 -2.83 -15.21 5.55
CA ILE A 151 -2.94 -14.12 4.59
C ILE A 151 -1.63 -13.31 4.55
N ALA A 152 -1.11 -12.91 5.70
CA ALA A 152 0.15 -12.16 5.79
C ALA A 152 1.33 -12.94 5.19
N TRP A 153 1.37 -14.27 5.39
CA TRP A 153 2.40 -15.13 4.82
C TRP A 153 2.31 -15.23 3.30
N GLU A 154 1.12 -15.34 2.74
CA GLU A 154 0.91 -15.35 1.29
C GLU A 154 1.32 -14.02 0.66
N GLU A 155 0.94 -12.89 1.27
CA GLU A 155 1.32 -11.55 0.81
C GLU A 155 2.83 -11.31 0.91
N MET A 156 3.48 -11.74 1.99
CA MET A 156 4.93 -11.67 2.12
C MET A 156 5.64 -12.53 1.07
N SER A 157 5.06 -13.67 0.72
CA SER A 157 5.59 -14.51 -0.36
C SER A 157 5.49 -13.82 -1.72
N LEU A 158 4.43 -13.05 -1.97
CA LEU A 158 4.30 -12.20 -3.16
C LEU A 158 5.32 -11.07 -3.16
N ALA A 159 5.55 -10.41 -2.02
CA ALA A 159 6.58 -9.38 -1.88
C ALA A 159 7.98 -9.91 -2.19
N LEU A 160 8.32 -11.11 -1.71
CA LEU A 160 9.59 -11.77 -2.01
C LEU A 160 9.76 -12.09 -3.50
N LYS A 161 8.71 -12.60 -4.16
CA LYS A 161 8.73 -12.83 -5.62
C LYS A 161 8.89 -11.52 -6.40
N ALA A 162 8.24 -10.45 -5.97
CA ALA A 162 8.39 -9.12 -6.54
C ALA A 162 9.84 -8.61 -6.37
N ALA A 163 10.42 -8.74 -5.18
CA ALA A 163 11.79 -8.32 -4.90
C ALA A 163 12.82 -9.07 -5.76
N GLN A 164 12.62 -10.37 -5.99
CA GLN A 164 13.49 -11.16 -6.89
C GLN A 164 13.44 -10.63 -8.33
N LYS A 165 12.28 -10.19 -8.82
CA LYS A 165 12.15 -9.59 -10.16
C LYS A 165 12.85 -8.24 -10.25
N VAL A 166 12.65 -7.35 -9.27
CA VAL A 166 13.33 -6.05 -9.22
C VAL A 166 14.86 -6.23 -9.24
N ARG A 167 15.39 -7.21 -8.52
CA ARG A 167 16.81 -7.52 -8.48
C ARG A 167 17.34 -8.07 -9.82
N ALA A 168 16.53 -8.90 -10.49
CA ALA A 168 16.93 -9.52 -11.76
C ALA A 168 16.97 -8.53 -12.94
N TYR A 169 16.21 -7.42 -12.85
CA TYR A 169 16.14 -6.37 -13.86
C TYR A 169 16.39 -5.00 -13.23
N PRO A 170 17.62 -4.67 -12.80
CA PRO A 170 17.93 -3.36 -12.23
C PRO A 170 17.75 -2.30 -13.33
N THR A 171 16.67 -1.51 -13.21
CA THR A 171 16.42 -0.35 -14.08
C THR A 171 17.25 0.88 -13.72
N TYR A 172 18.20 0.75 -12.79
CA TYR A 172 19.08 1.83 -12.41
C TYR A 172 20.33 1.83 -13.29
N THR A 173 20.27 2.54 -14.40
CA THR A 173 21.49 3.11 -14.99
C THR A 173 21.97 4.22 -14.05
N VAL A 174 22.99 3.96 -13.26
CA VAL A 174 23.73 5.00 -12.56
C VAL A 174 24.30 5.94 -13.61
N PRO A 175 23.97 7.24 -13.64
CA PRO A 175 24.65 8.18 -14.53
C PRO A 175 26.10 8.30 -14.07
N SER A 176 27.00 8.11 -15.02
CA SER A 176 28.45 8.26 -14.88
C SER A 176 28.82 9.70 -14.57
#